data_e113a88c735a7b9bca64b2315b963806
#
_entry.id   e113a88c735a7b9bca64b2315b963806
#
_cell.length_a   1.000
_cell.length_b   1.000
_cell.length_c   1.000
_cell.angle_alpha   90.00
_cell.angle_beta   90.00
_cell.angle_gamma   90.00
#
_symmetry.space_group_name_H-M   'P 1'
#
loop_
_entity.id
_entity.type
_entity.pdbx_description
1 polymer ?
#
loop_
_entity_poly.entity_id
_entity_poly.type
_entity_poly.pdbx_seq_one_letter_code
_entity_poly.pdbx_strand_id
1 'polypeptide(L)'
;MNDAGRKGERDPVKKPNIIGNILYQVSYELFAMLLPLFTAPFISRMLGADMLGVYSYSRTLATYFGLFGMLGVKNYGNREISVHRDTGDLNIWFWSIYSVQFLASLLMLVVYLGYTFFFVREDQAVTAVQAILIVDSMLDISWFLFGMEQFKKTTTCSMVVKILTTAAVFLMIREPGDLLKYCLIMSGGTFINQLLLWFYARKLVGRPVFDGGRVLAHVKPMLILFIPVVAVSLYTMMDKLMLGAMSTNAQMGFYEASERIILCASSVITAFGTVMMPRMTKLFSDGDLRESQRYMKLSVDAIMAIAFAIALGIVSVSRLFAPIFWGEDFAPCAYILSALALSIPFSGFANVIRMQYLIPNGMDGAYILSVILGAVSNLTANSLLIPRCGALGAAVGTVIAEGVVCAAQCLAVKKRIDILAYLKSTAFFGMAGLLMYGAVRVLDQRAEITVSWLLLEIVVGGSVYCILSVLYLYHTKNELLMTALQKLGGAHQNNDRG
;
A
#
# COMPACT_ATOMS: atom_id res chain seq x y z
N MET A 1 -49.96 -36.27 -24.57
CA MET A 1 -50.20 -34.86 -24.95
C MET A 1 -49.42 -33.98 -24.00
N ASN A 2 -48.42 -33.37 -24.59
CA ASN A 2 -47.73 -32.13 -24.23
C ASN A 2 -47.57 -31.74 -22.77
N ASP A 3 -46.37 -31.95 -22.26
CA ASP A 3 -45.75 -30.99 -21.36
C ASP A 3 -44.24 -30.95 -21.70
N ALA A 4 -43.93 -30.20 -22.76
CA ALA A 4 -42.59 -29.94 -23.23
C ALA A 4 -42.26 -28.49 -22.97
N GLY A 5 -41.22 -28.23 -22.16
CA GLY A 5 -40.38 -27.03 -22.38
C GLY A 5 -40.74 -25.78 -21.60
N ARG A 6 -40.23 -25.66 -20.38
CA ARG A 6 -39.74 -24.40 -19.88
C ARG A 6 -38.22 -24.49 -19.73
N LYS A 7 -37.51 -24.33 -20.86
CA LYS A 7 -36.11 -23.86 -20.83
C LYS A 7 -36.15 -22.44 -20.27
N GLY A 8 -35.69 -22.28 -19.04
CA GLY A 8 -35.41 -20.96 -18.49
C GLY A 8 -34.41 -20.24 -19.39
N GLU A 9 -34.87 -19.21 -20.07
CA GLU A 9 -34.01 -18.20 -20.70
C GLU A 9 -33.08 -17.67 -19.61
N ARG A 10 -31.82 -18.05 -19.70
CA ARG A 10 -30.76 -17.36 -18.96
C ARG A 10 -30.65 -15.98 -19.56
N ASP A 11 -30.97 -14.95 -18.78
CA ASP A 11 -30.68 -13.57 -19.15
C ASP A 11 -29.29 -13.46 -19.76
N PRO A 12 -29.11 -12.73 -20.86
CA PRO A 12 -27.80 -12.56 -21.47
C PRO A 12 -26.86 -11.93 -20.43
N VAL A 13 -25.80 -12.65 -20.10
CA VAL A 13 -24.72 -12.19 -19.22
C VAL A 13 -24.25 -10.84 -19.76
N LYS A 14 -24.63 -9.75 -19.11
CA LYS A 14 -24.14 -8.40 -19.44
C LYS A 14 -22.62 -8.46 -19.47
N LYS A 15 -22.02 -8.15 -20.63
CA LYS A 15 -20.57 -8.05 -20.77
C LYS A 15 -20.02 -7.22 -19.61
N PRO A 16 -19.03 -7.74 -18.86
CA PRO A 16 -18.51 -7.05 -17.71
C PRO A 16 -17.95 -5.69 -18.16
N ASN A 17 -18.39 -4.62 -17.50
CA ASN A 17 -17.85 -3.29 -17.74
C ASN A 17 -16.50 -3.19 -17.04
N ILE A 18 -15.45 -3.72 -17.67
CA ILE A 18 -14.08 -3.82 -17.12
C ILE A 18 -13.58 -2.45 -16.66
N ILE A 19 -13.81 -1.40 -17.46
CA ILE A 19 -13.40 -0.03 -17.12
C ILE A 19 -14.15 0.46 -15.89
N GLY A 20 -15.45 0.22 -15.80
CA GLY A 20 -16.24 0.57 -14.62
C GLY A 20 -15.77 -0.15 -13.36
N ASN A 21 -15.42 -1.44 -13.46
CA ASN A 21 -14.91 -2.22 -12.33
C ASN A 21 -13.54 -1.71 -11.85
N ILE A 22 -12.64 -1.37 -12.79
CA ILE A 22 -11.32 -0.79 -12.47
C ILE A 22 -11.49 0.57 -11.78
N LEU A 23 -12.32 1.46 -12.30
CA LEU A 23 -12.60 2.77 -11.69
C LEU A 23 -13.17 2.62 -10.28
N TYR A 24 -14.08 1.67 -10.07
CA TYR A 24 -14.63 1.38 -8.74
C TYR A 24 -13.57 0.91 -7.75
N GLN A 25 -12.68 0.02 -8.19
CA GLN A 25 -11.60 -0.50 -7.35
C GLN A 25 -10.59 0.60 -7.01
N VAL A 26 -10.17 1.39 -7.99
CA VAL A 26 -9.24 2.52 -7.77
C VAL A 26 -9.85 3.57 -6.83
N SER A 27 -11.13 3.91 -7.02
CA SER A 27 -11.84 4.85 -6.12
C SER A 27 -11.90 4.33 -4.69
N TYR A 28 -12.13 3.03 -4.51
CA TYR A 28 -12.11 2.40 -3.19
C TYR A 28 -10.71 2.44 -2.55
N GLU A 29 -9.68 2.11 -3.30
CA GLU A 29 -8.31 2.12 -2.78
C GLU A 29 -7.89 3.52 -2.32
N LEU A 30 -8.20 4.55 -3.11
CA LEU A 30 -7.98 5.94 -2.74
C LEU A 30 -8.77 6.33 -1.48
N PHE A 31 -10.05 5.99 -1.43
CA PHE A 31 -10.88 6.24 -0.25
C PHE A 31 -10.34 5.51 0.98
N ALA A 32 -10.03 4.22 0.84
CA ALA A 32 -9.50 3.38 1.91
C ALA A 32 -8.18 3.88 2.48
N MET A 33 -7.42 4.60 1.69
CA MET A 33 -6.14 5.17 2.03
C MET A 33 -6.27 6.57 2.65
N LEU A 34 -7.16 7.40 2.15
CA LEU A 34 -7.38 8.75 2.67
C LEU A 34 -8.12 8.74 4.01
N LEU A 35 -9.06 7.80 4.20
CA LEU A 35 -9.87 7.74 5.41
C LEU A 35 -9.05 7.67 6.71
N PRO A 36 -7.99 6.83 6.82
CA PRO A 36 -7.13 6.82 8.00
C PRO A 36 -6.39 8.15 8.25
N LEU A 37 -6.13 8.97 7.23
CA LEU A 37 -5.53 10.28 7.42
C LEU A 37 -6.47 11.25 8.15
N PHE A 38 -7.77 11.18 7.87
CA PHE A 38 -8.76 12.00 8.59
C PHE A 38 -8.94 11.55 10.04
N THR A 39 -8.79 10.26 10.33
CA THR A 39 -8.90 9.74 11.70
C THR A 39 -7.62 9.88 12.50
N ALA A 40 -6.45 9.94 11.85
CA ALA A 40 -5.16 9.95 12.53
C ALA A 40 -5.00 11.11 13.55
N PRO A 41 -5.33 12.39 13.25
CA PRO A 41 -5.21 13.46 14.24
C PRO A 41 -6.09 13.28 15.46
N PHE A 42 -7.27 12.69 15.28
CA PHE A 42 -8.19 12.41 16.38
C PHE A 42 -7.65 11.29 17.25
N ILE A 43 -7.28 10.17 16.64
CA ILE A 43 -6.83 8.97 17.37
C ILE A 43 -5.51 9.23 18.10
N SER A 44 -4.55 9.95 17.48
CA SER A 44 -3.29 10.27 18.11
C SER A 44 -3.47 11.10 19.38
N ARG A 45 -4.38 12.08 19.36
CA ARG A 45 -4.69 12.93 20.52
C ARG A 45 -5.48 12.20 21.62
N MET A 46 -6.35 11.25 21.24
CA MET A 46 -7.16 10.50 22.21
C MET A 46 -6.37 9.36 22.87
N LEU A 47 -5.64 8.59 22.09
CA LEU A 47 -4.94 7.40 22.60
C LEU A 47 -3.49 7.69 23.02
N GLY A 48 -2.83 8.68 22.38
CA GLY A 48 -1.40 8.93 22.58
C GLY A 48 -0.50 7.91 21.86
N ALA A 49 0.81 8.16 21.91
CA ALA A 49 1.78 7.38 21.15
C ALA A 49 1.94 5.95 21.70
N ASP A 50 1.96 5.75 23.02
CA ASP A 50 2.12 4.44 23.64
C ASP A 50 0.98 3.50 23.27
N MET A 51 -0.28 3.92 23.42
CA MET A 51 -1.44 3.09 23.11
C MET A 51 -1.54 2.80 21.61
N LEU A 52 -1.17 3.79 20.77
CA LEU A 52 -1.09 3.58 19.32
C LEU A 52 -0.01 2.57 18.95
N GLY A 53 1.10 2.55 19.68
CA GLY A 53 2.17 1.57 19.51
C GLY A 53 1.73 0.15 19.89
N VAL A 54 1.07 -0.01 21.05
CA VAL A 54 0.49 -1.30 21.48
C VAL A 54 -0.47 -1.85 20.43
N TYR A 55 -1.38 -0.99 19.93
CA TYR A 55 -2.29 -1.35 18.85
C TYR A 55 -1.55 -1.78 17.59
N SER A 56 -0.58 -1.00 17.14
CA SER A 56 0.12 -1.25 15.90
C SER A 56 0.94 -2.54 15.95
N TYR A 57 1.65 -2.80 17.06
CA TYR A 57 2.41 -4.02 17.25
C TYR A 57 1.52 -5.26 17.30
N SER A 58 0.50 -5.25 18.15
CA SER A 58 -0.42 -6.39 18.30
C SER A 58 -1.17 -6.69 17.01
N ARG A 59 -1.59 -5.63 16.27
CA ARG A 59 -2.22 -5.74 14.96
C ARG A 59 -1.26 -6.34 13.92
N THR A 60 -0.02 -5.85 13.86
CA THR A 60 0.99 -6.34 12.92
C THR A 60 1.26 -7.82 13.15
N LEU A 61 1.43 -8.22 14.42
CA LEU A 61 1.62 -9.61 14.80
C LEU A 61 0.46 -10.49 14.34
N ALA A 62 -0.78 -10.12 14.67
CA ALA A 62 -1.98 -10.86 14.23
C ALA A 62 -2.10 -10.92 12.71
N THR A 63 -1.73 -9.85 12.00
CA THR A 63 -1.72 -9.81 10.53
C THR A 63 -0.74 -10.82 9.94
N TYR A 64 0.45 -11.01 10.56
CA TYR A 64 1.39 -12.06 10.14
C TYR A 64 0.81 -13.46 10.32
N PHE A 65 0.22 -13.75 11.46
CA PHE A 65 -0.45 -15.04 11.67
C PHE A 65 -1.58 -15.26 10.65
N GLY A 66 -2.38 -14.23 10.37
CA GLY A 66 -3.41 -14.27 9.32
C GLY A 66 -2.83 -14.53 7.92
N LEU A 67 -1.69 -13.90 7.59
CA LEU A 67 -0.99 -14.10 6.32
C LEU A 67 -0.56 -15.56 6.14
N PHE A 68 0.00 -16.19 7.19
CA PHE A 68 0.34 -17.61 7.18
C PHE A 68 -0.90 -18.50 7.11
N GLY A 69 -2.03 -18.11 7.72
CA GLY A 69 -3.31 -18.78 7.58
C GLY A 69 -3.87 -18.76 6.15
N MET A 70 -3.64 -17.66 5.43
CA MET A 70 -4.10 -17.50 4.05
C MET A 70 -3.29 -18.30 3.03
N LEU A 71 -2.05 -18.72 3.30
CA LEU A 71 -1.19 -19.56 2.42
C LEU A 71 -1.18 -19.13 0.94
N GLY A 72 -1.28 -17.83 0.64
CA GLY A 72 -1.31 -17.33 -0.75
C GLY A 72 -2.62 -17.59 -1.50
N VAL A 73 -3.69 -17.98 -0.83
CA VAL A 73 -5.00 -18.28 -1.44
C VAL A 73 -5.56 -17.12 -2.27
N LYS A 74 -5.26 -15.86 -1.91
CA LYS A 74 -5.74 -14.68 -2.66
C LYS A 74 -5.36 -14.77 -4.14
N ASN A 75 -4.12 -15.10 -4.44
CA ASN A 75 -3.63 -15.22 -5.82
C ASN A 75 -4.07 -16.54 -6.46
N TYR A 76 -3.92 -17.65 -5.74
CA TYR A 76 -4.27 -18.98 -6.24
C TYR A 76 -5.77 -19.12 -6.47
N GLY A 77 -6.57 -18.84 -5.46
CA GLY A 77 -8.02 -18.98 -5.52
C GLY A 77 -8.66 -18.05 -6.55
N ASN A 78 -8.22 -16.79 -6.62
CA ASN A 78 -8.70 -15.87 -7.65
C ASN A 78 -8.46 -16.42 -9.06
N ARG A 79 -7.25 -16.94 -9.34
CA ARG A 79 -6.92 -17.55 -10.63
C ARG A 79 -7.78 -18.77 -10.93
N GLU A 80 -7.86 -19.72 -10.01
CA GLU A 80 -8.60 -20.98 -10.24
C GLU A 80 -10.10 -20.72 -10.40
N ILE A 81 -10.69 -19.85 -9.59
CA ILE A 81 -12.11 -19.48 -9.73
C ILE A 81 -12.38 -18.79 -11.06
N SER A 82 -11.49 -17.90 -11.51
CA SER A 82 -11.64 -17.24 -12.82
C SER A 82 -11.66 -18.23 -13.99
N VAL A 83 -10.89 -19.31 -13.89
CA VAL A 83 -10.86 -20.39 -14.90
C VAL A 83 -12.12 -21.29 -14.84
N HIS A 84 -12.60 -21.57 -13.62
CA HIS A 84 -13.66 -22.57 -13.40
C HIS A 84 -15.05 -21.96 -13.14
N ARG A 85 -15.20 -20.63 -13.25
CA ARG A 85 -16.46 -19.93 -12.91
C ARG A 85 -17.67 -20.38 -13.74
N ASP A 86 -17.46 -20.78 -14.99
CA ASP A 86 -18.50 -21.20 -15.93
C ASP A 86 -18.62 -22.73 -16.02
N THR A 87 -17.82 -23.49 -15.24
CA THR A 87 -17.87 -24.94 -15.19
C THR A 87 -18.86 -25.41 -14.12
N GLY A 88 -19.43 -26.61 -14.31
CA GLY A 88 -20.34 -27.22 -13.31
C GLY A 88 -19.67 -27.56 -11.98
N ASP A 89 -18.32 -27.49 -11.93
CA ASP A 89 -17.50 -27.90 -10.78
C ASP A 89 -17.12 -26.75 -9.84
N LEU A 90 -17.58 -25.50 -10.10
CA LEU A 90 -17.27 -24.30 -9.31
C LEU A 90 -17.41 -24.53 -7.80
N ASN A 91 -18.49 -25.21 -7.39
CA ASN A 91 -18.75 -25.48 -5.98
C ASN A 91 -17.65 -26.36 -5.34
N ILE A 92 -17.16 -27.35 -6.05
CA ILE A 92 -16.12 -28.27 -5.56
C ILE A 92 -14.77 -27.51 -5.46
N TRP A 93 -14.44 -26.70 -6.46
CA TRP A 93 -13.23 -25.86 -6.45
C TRP A 93 -13.25 -24.88 -5.27
N PHE A 94 -14.36 -24.18 -5.08
CA PHE A 94 -14.49 -23.24 -3.97
C PHE A 94 -14.26 -23.93 -2.62
N TRP A 95 -15.01 -25.00 -2.31
CA TRP A 95 -14.94 -25.63 -1.00
C TRP A 95 -13.61 -26.35 -0.76
N SER A 96 -12.97 -26.91 -1.80
CA SER A 96 -11.66 -27.53 -1.66
C SER A 96 -10.57 -26.50 -1.33
N ILE A 97 -10.53 -25.36 -2.03
CA ILE A 97 -9.57 -24.27 -1.75
C ILE A 97 -9.85 -23.64 -0.39
N TYR A 98 -11.11 -23.34 -0.10
CA TYR A 98 -11.53 -22.76 1.18
C TYR A 98 -11.21 -23.67 2.37
N SER A 99 -11.32 -24.98 2.22
CA SER A 99 -10.96 -25.94 3.28
C SER A 99 -9.48 -25.86 3.66
N VAL A 100 -8.57 -25.68 2.70
CA VAL A 100 -7.13 -25.49 2.99
C VAL A 100 -6.92 -24.22 3.79
N GLN A 101 -7.51 -23.09 3.34
CA GLN A 101 -7.43 -21.80 4.02
C GLN A 101 -8.00 -21.89 5.45
N PHE A 102 -9.17 -22.48 5.61
CA PHE A 102 -9.85 -22.61 6.90
C PHE A 102 -9.00 -23.40 7.90
N LEU A 103 -8.48 -24.56 7.50
CA LEU A 103 -7.66 -25.41 8.37
C LEU A 103 -6.33 -24.75 8.72
N ALA A 104 -5.67 -24.12 7.75
CA ALA A 104 -4.43 -23.38 8.00
C ALA A 104 -4.65 -22.18 8.91
N SER A 105 -5.72 -21.41 8.69
CA SER A 105 -6.06 -20.26 9.54
C SER A 105 -6.48 -20.69 10.95
N LEU A 106 -7.17 -21.80 11.08
CA LEU A 106 -7.53 -22.39 12.38
C LEU A 106 -6.26 -22.78 13.16
N LEU A 107 -5.32 -23.44 12.50
CA LEU A 107 -4.02 -23.76 13.10
C LEU A 107 -3.30 -22.49 13.57
N MET A 108 -3.24 -21.46 12.72
CA MET A 108 -2.61 -20.18 13.08
C MET A 108 -3.33 -19.48 14.22
N LEU A 109 -4.66 -19.57 14.30
CA LEU A 109 -5.44 -19.04 15.42
C LEU A 109 -5.07 -19.73 16.73
N VAL A 110 -4.98 -21.06 16.73
CA VAL A 110 -4.58 -21.83 17.94
C VAL A 110 -3.16 -21.46 18.38
N VAL A 111 -2.21 -21.39 17.43
CA VAL A 111 -0.82 -21.00 17.71
C VAL A 111 -0.75 -19.56 18.24
N TYR A 112 -1.50 -18.63 17.64
CA TYR A 112 -1.56 -17.23 18.08
C TYR A 112 -2.14 -17.10 19.50
N LEU A 113 -3.24 -17.78 19.80
CA LEU A 113 -3.82 -17.78 21.14
C LEU A 113 -2.87 -18.40 22.14
N GLY A 114 -2.22 -19.53 21.79
CA GLY A 114 -1.16 -20.12 22.61
C GLY A 114 -0.03 -19.12 22.89
N TYR A 115 0.47 -18.45 21.84
CA TYR A 115 1.47 -17.40 21.99
C TYR A 115 0.98 -16.29 22.93
N THR A 116 -0.24 -15.80 22.73
CA THR A 116 -0.81 -14.71 23.53
C THR A 116 -0.92 -15.09 25.01
N PHE A 117 -1.40 -16.30 25.34
CA PHE A 117 -1.60 -16.70 26.74
C PHE A 117 -0.31 -17.09 27.45
N PHE A 118 0.67 -17.67 26.75
CA PHE A 118 1.88 -18.16 27.40
C PHE A 118 3.05 -17.16 27.37
N PHE A 119 3.13 -16.29 26.36
CA PHE A 119 4.29 -15.43 26.18
C PHE A 119 3.99 -13.93 26.34
N VAL A 120 2.77 -13.46 26.08
CA VAL A 120 2.40 -12.05 26.24
C VAL A 120 1.96 -11.82 27.69
N ARG A 121 2.71 -10.98 28.42
CA ARG A 121 2.40 -10.64 29.82
C ARG A 121 1.72 -9.28 29.94
N GLU A 122 2.18 -8.31 29.15
CA GLU A 122 1.61 -6.97 29.08
C GLU A 122 0.65 -6.89 27.89
N ASP A 123 -0.40 -6.10 27.99
CA ASP A 123 -1.38 -5.87 26.92
C ASP A 123 -2.03 -7.16 26.35
N GLN A 124 -2.13 -8.22 27.18
CA GLN A 124 -2.66 -9.52 26.79
C GLN A 124 -4.09 -9.41 26.22
N ALA A 125 -4.94 -8.59 26.84
CA ALA A 125 -6.31 -8.39 26.40
C ALA A 125 -6.38 -7.75 24.99
N VAL A 126 -5.51 -6.76 24.71
CA VAL A 126 -5.41 -6.11 23.41
C VAL A 126 -4.94 -7.12 22.36
N THR A 127 -3.88 -7.87 22.68
CA THR A 127 -3.35 -8.91 21.79
C THR A 127 -4.39 -10.00 21.54
N ALA A 128 -5.11 -10.46 22.56
CA ALA A 128 -6.18 -11.46 22.40
C ALA A 128 -7.31 -10.97 21.48
N VAL A 129 -7.73 -9.73 21.60
CA VAL A 129 -8.76 -9.14 20.70
C VAL A 129 -8.30 -9.12 19.25
N GLN A 130 -7.01 -8.93 18.98
CA GLN A 130 -6.50 -8.96 17.61
C GLN A 130 -6.58 -10.36 16.96
N ALA A 131 -6.85 -11.45 17.72
CA ALA A 131 -7.17 -12.75 17.16
C ALA A 131 -8.38 -12.70 16.19
N ILE A 132 -9.26 -11.70 16.34
CA ILE A 132 -10.35 -11.43 15.39
C ILE A 132 -9.82 -11.25 13.96
N LEU A 133 -8.62 -10.70 13.76
CA LEU A 133 -7.99 -10.56 12.43
C LEU A 133 -7.59 -11.90 11.81
N ILE A 134 -7.27 -12.90 12.63
CA ILE A 134 -7.00 -14.25 12.14
C ILE A 134 -8.31 -14.95 11.78
N VAL A 135 -9.37 -14.75 12.58
CA VAL A 135 -10.71 -15.20 12.23
C VAL A 135 -11.23 -14.50 10.96
N ASP A 136 -10.94 -13.21 10.78
CA ASP A 136 -11.19 -12.46 9.54
C ASP A 136 -10.50 -13.15 8.34
N SER A 137 -9.21 -13.47 8.47
CA SER A 137 -8.45 -14.20 7.44
C SER A 137 -9.01 -15.60 7.17
N MET A 138 -9.52 -16.30 8.18
CA MET A 138 -10.18 -17.59 8.04
C MET A 138 -11.48 -17.49 7.23
N LEU A 139 -12.21 -16.37 7.38
CA LEU A 139 -13.47 -16.11 6.67
C LEU A 139 -13.29 -15.33 5.37
N ASP A 140 -12.09 -14.90 5.03
CA ASP A 140 -11.85 -14.07 3.83
C ASP A 140 -12.09 -14.86 2.54
N ILE A 141 -13.20 -14.54 1.88
CA ILE A 141 -13.58 -15.08 0.56
C ILE A 141 -13.51 -14.02 -0.55
N SER A 142 -12.78 -12.93 -0.32
CA SER A 142 -12.61 -11.87 -1.33
C SER A 142 -12.03 -12.41 -2.63
N TRP A 143 -11.09 -13.36 -2.57
CA TRP A 143 -10.50 -14.03 -3.72
C TRP A 143 -11.53 -14.75 -4.60
N PHE A 144 -12.56 -15.35 -3.99
CA PHE A 144 -13.66 -15.98 -4.72
C PHE A 144 -14.50 -14.96 -5.45
N LEU A 145 -14.90 -13.87 -4.76
CA LEU A 145 -15.73 -12.82 -5.34
C LEU A 145 -14.98 -12.05 -6.46
N PHE A 146 -13.66 -11.89 -6.33
CA PHE A 146 -12.82 -11.31 -7.39
C PHE A 146 -12.72 -12.25 -8.59
N GLY A 147 -12.53 -13.56 -8.38
CA GLY A 147 -12.57 -14.57 -9.44
C GLY A 147 -13.91 -14.61 -10.18
N MET A 148 -15.00 -14.35 -9.46
CA MET A 148 -16.36 -14.20 -10.01
C MET A 148 -16.65 -12.79 -10.59
N GLU A 149 -15.66 -11.89 -10.65
CA GLU A 149 -15.79 -10.50 -11.12
C GLU A 149 -16.86 -9.66 -10.37
N GLN A 150 -17.14 -10.00 -9.10
CA GLN A 150 -18.12 -9.31 -8.26
C GLN A 150 -17.51 -8.09 -7.52
N PHE A 151 -16.61 -7.34 -8.19
CA PHE A 151 -15.88 -6.20 -7.61
C PHE A 151 -16.78 -5.16 -6.96
N LYS A 152 -17.87 -4.77 -7.65
CA LYS A 152 -18.79 -3.75 -7.14
C LYS A 152 -19.37 -4.09 -5.77
N LYS A 153 -19.79 -5.35 -5.57
CA LYS A 153 -20.37 -5.78 -4.30
C LYS A 153 -19.34 -5.77 -3.17
N THR A 154 -18.17 -6.35 -3.44
CA THR A 154 -17.07 -6.41 -2.48
C THR A 154 -16.65 -5.01 -2.04
N THR A 155 -16.42 -4.13 -3.01
CA THR A 155 -16.00 -2.74 -2.79
C THR A 155 -17.06 -1.95 -2.00
N THR A 156 -18.34 -2.05 -2.38
CA THR A 156 -19.40 -1.31 -1.69
C THR A 156 -19.55 -1.76 -0.24
N CYS A 157 -19.53 -3.07 0.04
CA CYS A 157 -19.57 -3.56 1.41
C CYS A 157 -18.40 -3.02 2.24
N SER A 158 -17.19 -3.11 1.70
CA SER A 158 -16.00 -2.62 2.39
C SER A 158 -16.02 -1.11 2.64
N MET A 159 -16.55 -0.30 1.70
CA MET A 159 -16.72 1.14 1.91
C MET A 159 -17.71 1.44 3.03
N VAL A 160 -18.88 0.81 3.02
CA VAL A 160 -19.90 1.01 4.05
C VAL A 160 -19.36 0.64 5.43
N VAL A 161 -18.73 -0.52 5.56
CA VAL A 161 -18.15 -0.95 6.84
C VAL A 161 -17.06 0.02 7.31
N LYS A 162 -16.18 0.48 6.42
CA LYS A 162 -15.14 1.47 6.78
C LYS A 162 -15.74 2.80 7.26
N ILE A 163 -16.80 3.28 6.63
CA ILE A 163 -17.48 4.51 7.08
C ILE A 163 -18.09 4.30 8.46
N LEU A 164 -18.78 3.16 8.68
CA LEU A 164 -19.40 2.85 9.96
C LEU A 164 -18.36 2.66 11.08
N THR A 165 -17.27 1.96 10.82
CA THR A 165 -16.17 1.80 11.79
C THR A 165 -15.50 3.13 12.10
N THR A 166 -15.30 4.00 11.11
CA THR A 166 -14.78 5.35 11.33
C THR A 166 -15.73 6.18 12.19
N ALA A 167 -17.02 6.16 11.89
CA ALA A 167 -18.02 6.85 12.71
C ALA A 167 -18.05 6.31 14.16
N ALA A 168 -17.97 5.00 14.33
CA ALA A 168 -17.89 4.38 15.66
C ALA A 168 -16.63 4.82 16.43
N VAL A 169 -15.49 4.93 15.77
CA VAL A 169 -14.25 5.45 16.37
C VAL A 169 -14.45 6.87 16.89
N PHE A 170 -15.01 7.79 16.08
CA PHE A 170 -15.26 9.17 16.51
C PHE A 170 -16.28 9.28 17.65
N LEU A 171 -17.25 8.37 17.71
CA LEU A 171 -18.30 8.40 18.74
C LEU A 171 -17.87 7.76 20.06
N MET A 172 -17.06 6.70 20.03
CA MET A 172 -16.81 5.82 21.17
C MET A 172 -15.43 6.02 21.82
N ILE A 173 -14.45 6.57 21.10
CA ILE A 173 -13.10 6.75 21.64
C ILE A 173 -12.98 8.16 22.21
N ARG A 174 -12.63 8.26 23.51
CA ARG A 174 -12.56 9.54 24.24
C ARG A 174 -11.29 9.70 25.08
N GLU A 175 -10.67 8.61 25.51
CA GLU A 175 -9.54 8.59 26.43
C GLU A 175 -8.56 7.46 26.12
N PRO A 176 -7.32 7.51 26.61
CA PRO A 176 -6.32 6.44 26.38
C PRO A 176 -6.80 5.04 26.80
N GLY A 177 -7.63 4.95 27.85
CA GLY A 177 -8.22 3.69 28.34
C GLY A 177 -9.15 3.01 27.32
N ASP A 178 -9.56 3.69 26.28
CA ASP A 178 -10.44 3.14 25.23
C ASP A 178 -9.70 2.29 24.17
N LEU A 179 -8.40 1.97 24.38
CA LEU A 179 -7.63 1.18 23.43
C LEU A 179 -8.31 -0.14 23.06
N LEU A 180 -8.83 -0.87 24.05
CA LEU A 180 -9.52 -2.14 23.80
C LEU A 180 -10.77 -1.95 22.95
N LYS A 181 -11.55 -0.88 23.18
CA LYS A 181 -12.72 -0.51 22.36
C LYS A 181 -12.27 -0.19 20.93
N TYR A 182 -11.16 0.56 20.78
CA TYR A 182 -10.61 0.86 19.46
C TYR A 182 -10.22 -0.41 18.69
N CYS A 183 -9.52 -1.34 19.36
CA CYS A 183 -9.18 -2.64 18.77
C CYS A 183 -10.42 -3.43 18.33
N LEU A 184 -11.45 -3.49 19.19
CA LEU A 184 -12.71 -4.17 18.88
C LEU A 184 -13.45 -3.54 17.70
N ILE A 185 -13.52 -2.21 17.63
CA ILE A 185 -14.16 -1.50 16.50
C ILE A 185 -13.42 -1.79 15.19
N MET A 186 -12.07 -1.68 15.21
CA MET A 186 -11.27 -1.85 14.00
C MET A 186 -11.25 -3.30 13.51
N SER A 187 -10.99 -4.26 14.39
CA SER A 187 -10.95 -5.69 14.04
C SER A 187 -12.35 -6.27 13.85
N GLY A 188 -13.33 -5.83 14.65
CA GLY A 188 -14.73 -6.20 14.48
C GLY A 188 -15.33 -5.70 13.17
N GLY A 189 -14.93 -4.52 12.72
CA GLY A 189 -15.32 -3.98 11.42
C GLY A 189 -14.88 -4.88 10.26
N THR A 190 -13.62 -5.34 10.25
CA THR A 190 -13.15 -6.27 9.22
C THR A 190 -13.91 -7.58 9.26
N PHE A 191 -14.14 -8.13 10.45
CA PHE A 191 -14.93 -9.34 10.64
C PHE A 191 -16.38 -9.20 10.12
N ILE A 192 -17.05 -8.08 10.43
CA ILE A 192 -18.41 -7.80 9.90
C ILE A 192 -18.38 -7.73 8.37
N ASN A 193 -17.34 -7.13 7.77
CA ASN A 193 -17.17 -7.11 6.32
C ASN A 193 -17.17 -8.52 5.73
N GLN A 194 -16.44 -9.46 6.32
CA GLN A 194 -16.41 -10.86 5.84
C GLN A 194 -17.79 -11.53 5.96
N LEU A 195 -18.49 -11.31 7.07
CA LEU A 195 -19.87 -11.84 7.23
C LEU A 195 -20.80 -11.31 6.12
N LEU A 196 -20.71 -10.04 5.77
CA LEU A 196 -21.47 -9.46 4.66
C LEU A 196 -21.10 -10.09 3.31
N LEU A 197 -19.81 -10.34 3.07
CA LEU A 197 -19.36 -11.00 1.84
C LEU A 197 -19.89 -12.44 1.77
N TRP A 198 -19.90 -13.19 2.87
CA TRP A 198 -20.50 -14.52 2.95
C TRP A 198 -22.00 -14.53 2.66
N PHE A 199 -22.71 -13.50 3.10
CA PHE A 199 -24.12 -13.35 2.77
C PHE A 199 -24.39 -13.27 1.27
N TYR A 200 -23.49 -12.63 0.50
CA TYR A 200 -23.56 -12.60 -0.96
C TYR A 200 -23.08 -13.92 -1.59
N ALA A 201 -21.97 -14.47 -1.10
CA ALA A 201 -21.36 -15.67 -1.66
C ALA A 201 -22.27 -16.89 -1.56
N ARG A 202 -23.07 -17.05 -0.49
CA ARG A 202 -23.99 -18.17 -0.32
C ARG A 202 -25.02 -18.33 -1.44
N LYS A 203 -25.25 -17.30 -2.25
CA LYS A 203 -26.12 -17.36 -3.43
C LYS A 203 -25.39 -17.86 -4.67
N LEU A 204 -24.07 -17.86 -4.66
CA LEU A 204 -23.19 -18.28 -5.76
C LEU A 204 -22.62 -19.67 -5.56
N VAL A 205 -22.51 -20.10 -4.31
CA VAL A 205 -21.90 -21.37 -3.91
C VAL A 205 -22.97 -22.27 -3.33
N GLY A 206 -22.96 -23.54 -3.73
CA GLY A 206 -23.88 -24.55 -3.18
C GLY A 206 -23.44 -25.07 -1.82
N ARG A 207 -24.04 -26.18 -1.39
CA ARG A 207 -23.69 -26.81 -0.11
C ARG A 207 -22.22 -27.25 -0.07
N PRO A 208 -21.60 -27.25 1.12
CA PRO A 208 -20.23 -27.71 1.28
C PRO A 208 -20.04 -29.14 0.71
N VAL A 209 -18.99 -29.28 -0.10
CA VAL A 209 -18.56 -30.60 -0.62
C VAL A 209 -17.12 -30.79 -0.16
N PHE A 210 -16.89 -31.84 0.61
CA PHE A 210 -15.56 -32.13 1.14
C PHE A 210 -14.97 -33.34 0.41
N ASP A 211 -13.89 -33.09 -0.33
CA ASP A 211 -13.08 -34.10 -1.01
C ASP A 211 -11.62 -33.96 -0.56
N GLY A 212 -11.18 -34.83 0.34
CA GLY A 212 -9.86 -34.79 0.94
C GLY A 212 -8.71 -34.89 -0.09
N GLY A 213 -8.90 -35.65 -1.17
CA GLY A 213 -7.92 -35.77 -2.24
C GLY A 213 -7.72 -34.46 -2.98
N ARG A 214 -8.78 -33.77 -3.32
CA ARG A 214 -8.74 -32.44 -3.96
C ARG A 214 -8.20 -31.38 -3.02
N VAL A 215 -8.57 -31.38 -1.75
CA VAL A 215 -8.03 -30.45 -0.74
C VAL A 215 -6.51 -30.53 -0.70
N LEU A 216 -5.93 -31.73 -0.62
CA LEU A 216 -4.47 -31.91 -0.59
C LEU A 216 -3.79 -31.47 -1.90
N ALA A 217 -4.45 -31.65 -3.04
CA ALA A 217 -3.92 -31.23 -4.33
C ALA A 217 -3.68 -29.71 -4.43
N HIS A 218 -4.46 -28.90 -3.69
CA HIS A 218 -4.31 -27.44 -3.67
C HIS A 218 -3.17 -26.94 -2.78
N VAL A 219 -2.72 -27.71 -1.79
CA VAL A 219 -1.72 -27.27 -0.80
C VAL A 219 -0.42 -26.88 -1.47
N LYS A 220 0.15 -27.74 -2.33
CA LYS A 220 1.44 -27.49 -2.99
C LYS A 220 1.43 -26.25 -3.88
N PRO A 221 0.45 -26.04 -4.79
CA PRO A 221 0.36 -24.82 -5.60
C PRO A 221 0.19 -23.56 -4.75
N MET A 222 -0.61 -23.61 -3.67
CA MET A 222 -0.80 -22.48 -2.75
C MET A 222 0.52 -22.11 -2.07
N LEU A 223 1.28 -23.08 -1.56
CA LEU A 223 2.58 -22.85 -0.94
C LEU A 223 3.59 -22.23 -1.91
N ILE A 224 3.60 -22.65 -3.17
CA ILE A 224 4.49 -22.07 -4.20
C ILE A 224 4.15 -20.57 -4.40
N LEU A 225 2.86 -20.24 -4.51
CA LEU A 225 2.43 -18.84 -4.66
C LEU A 225 2.51 -18.04 -3.34
N PHE A 226 2.68 -18.71 -2.20
CA PHE A 226 2.87 -18.07 -0.90
C PHE A 226 4.29 -17.53 -0.71
N ILE A 227 5.31 -18.16 -1.30
CA ILE A 227 6.72 -17.75 -1.15
C ILE A 227 6.93 -16.27 -1.52
N PRO A 228 6.49 -15.78 -2.69
CA PRO A 228 6.59 -14.35 -3.02
C PRO A 228 5.83 -13.44 -2.04
N VAL A 229 4.67 -13.89 -1.53
CA VAL A 229 3.87 -13.13 -0.57
C VAL A 229 4.64 -12.95 0.75
N VAL A 230 5.28 -14.01 1.24
CA VAL A 230 6.15 -13.93 2.43
C VAL A 230 7.33 -13.00 2.19
N ALA A 231 8.01 -13.12 1.05
CA ALA A 231 9.15 -12.25 0.74
C ALA A 231 8.77 -10.76 0.75
N VAL A 232 7.64 -10.41 0.15
CA VAL A 232 7.11 -9.04 0.16
C VAL A 232 6.70 -8.61 1.57
N SER A 233 6.04 -9.46 2.34
CA SER A 233 5.60 -9.12 3.70
C SER A 233 6.79 -8.88 4.65
N LEU A 234 7.84 -9.68 4.54
CA LEU A 234 9.08 -9.45 5.27
C LEU A 234 9.69 -8.08 4.95
N TYR A 235 9.68 -7.71 3.69
CA TYR A 235 10.18 -6.41 3.28
C TYR A 235 9.31 -5.23 3.77
N THR A 236 7.99 -5.38 3.82
CA THR A 236 7.06 -4.27 4.09
C THR A 236 6.63 -4.13 5.54
N MET A 237 6.75 -5.18 6.36
CA MET A 237 6.19 -5.20 7.72
C MET A 237 7.23 -5.55 8.80
N MET A 238 8.45 -5.96 8.41
CA MET A 238 9.48 -6.40 9.37
C MET A 238 9.90 -5.27 10.32
N ASP A 239 9.96 -4.03 9.81
CA ASP A 239 10.29 -2.85 10.61
C ASP A 239 9.43 -2.75 11.87
N LYS A 240 8.12 -2.96 11.73
CA LYS A 240 7.16 -2.90 12.83
C LYS A 240 7.33 -4.02 13.84
N LEU A 241 7.58 -5.25 13.37
CA LEU A 241 7.83 -6.37 14.29
C LEU A 241 9.11 -6.18 15.06
N MET A 242 10.18 -5.76 14.38
CA MET A 242 11.47 -5.52 15.03
C MET A 242 11.39 -4.35 16.01
N LEU A 243 10.72 -3.26 15.59
CA LEU A 243 10.57 -2.09 16.43
C LEU A 243 9.76 -2.39 17.70
N GLY A 244 8.65 -3.11 17.57
CA GLY A 244 7.83 -3.52 18.71
C GLY A 244 8.52 -4.52 19.64
N ALA A 245 9.44 -5.36 19.10
CA ALA A 245 10.20 -6.32 19.92
C ALA A 245 11.48 -5.73 20.56
N MET A 246 12.06 -4.66 19.98
CA MET A 246 13.39 -4.14 20.33
C MET A 246 13.36 -2.73 20.90
N SER A 247 12.19 -2.06 20.94
CA SER A 247 12.04 -0.67 21.38
C SER A 247 10.80 -0.48 22.26
N THR A 248 10.38 0.76 22.50
CA THR A 248 9.22 1.08 23.32
C THR A 248 7.94 1.22 22.49
N ASN A 249 6.78 1.10 23.15
CA ASN A 249 5.48 1.28 22.50
C ASN A 249 5.34 2.68 21.89
N ALA A 250 5.80 3.73 22.58
CA ALA A 250 5.79 5.10 22.03
C ALA A 250 6.57 5.20 20.71
N GLN A 251 7.77 4.58 20.63
CA GLN A 251 8.56 4.58 19.39
C GLN A 251 7.82 3.87 18.25
N MET A 252 7.13 2.77 18.57
CA MET A 252 6.27 2.08 17.60
C MET A 252 5.10 2.96 17.14
N GLY A 253 4.47 3.70 18.07
CA GLY A 253 3.40 4.64 17.76
C GLY A 253 3.87 5.78 16.85
N PHE A 254 5.03 6.36 17.11
CA PHE A 254 5.63 7.40 16.26
C PHE A 254 5.96 6.90 14.86
N TYR A 255 6.51 5.68 14.77
CA TYR A 255 6.81 5.07 13.47
C TYR A 255 5.54 4.82 12.65
N GLU A 256 4.51 4.19 13.24
CA GLU A 256 3.23 3.90 12.58
C GLU A 256 2.55 5.18 12.08
N ALA A 257 2.53 6.24 12.90
CA ALA A 257 1.97 7.53 12.52
C ALA A 257 2.71 8.13 11.30
N SER A 258 4.04 8.14 11.35
CA SER A 258 4.89 8.68 10.28
C SER A 258 4.81 7.85 8.99
N GLU A 259 4.92 6.53 9.09
CA GLU A 259 4.84 5.61 7.93
C GLU A 259 3.52 5.76 7.18
N ARG A 260 2.42 5.95 7.88
CA ARG A 260 1.10 6.13 7.27
C ARG A 260 1.04 7.32 6.30
N ILE A 261 1.71 8.43 6.63
CA ILE A 261 1.85 9.59 5.73
C ILE A 261 2.69 9.22 4.50
N ILE A 262 3.80 8.52 4.70
CA ILE A 262 4.70 8.10 3.62
C ILE A 262 4.01 7.13 2.66
N LEU A 263 3.27 6.15 3.17
CA LEU A 263 2.51 5.21 2.34
C LEU A 263 1.47 5.93 1.49
N CYS A 264 0.76 6.92 2.09
CA CYS A 264 -0.19 7.75 1.35
C CYS A 264 0.49 8.54 0.22
N ALA A 265 1.59 9.17 0.52
CA ALA A 265 2.36 9.95 -0.45
C ALA A 265 2.91 9.07 -1.59
N SER A 266 3.43 7.88 -1.26
CA SER A 266 4.02 6.94 -2.21
C SER A 266 2.98 6.28 -3.12
N SER A 267 1.70 6.25 -2.75
CA SER A 267 0.64 5.65 -3.57
C SER A 267 0.45 6.35 -4.91
N VAL A 268 0.68 7.65 -4.97
CA VAL A 268 0.63 8.42 -6.24
C VAL A 268 1.63 7.85 -7.23
N ILE A 269 2.85 7.56 -6.76
CA ILE A 269 3.93 6.97 -7.55
C ILE A 269 3.56 5.55 -8.01
N THR A 270 3.02 4.74 -7.09
CA THR A 270 2.62 3.36 -7.38
C THR A 270 1.48 3.31 -8.40
N ALA A 271 0.48 4.19 -8.26
CA ALA A 271 -0.63 4.30 -9.21
C ALA A 271 -0.14 4.63 -10.63
N PHE A 272 0.82 5.55 -10.76
CA PHE A 272 1.41 5.87 -12.06
C PHE A 272 2.09 4.65 -12.70
N GLY A 273 2.87 3.91 -11.93
CA GLY A 273 3.53 2.68 -12.40
C GLY A 273 2.54 1.65 -12.93
N THR A 274 1.45 1.45 -12.20
CA THR A 274 0.37 0.50 -12.57
C THR A 274 -0.32 0.89 -13.89
N VAL A 275 -0.56 2.18 -14.11
CA VAL A 275 -1.18 2.68 -15.34
C VAL A 275 -0.24 2.53 -16.54
N MET A 276 1.06 2.74 -16.36
CA MET A 276 2.04 2.69 -17.44
C MET A 276 2.43 1.25 -17.85
N MET A 277 2.33 0.29 -16.94
CA MET A 277 2.77 -1.09 -17.14
C MET A 277 2.15 -1.75 -18.40
N PRO A 278 0.81 -1.75 -18.63
CA PRO A 278 0.22 -2.39 -19.82
C PRO A 278 0.71 -1.78 -21.12
N ARG A 279 0.91 -0.45 -21.15
CA ARG A 279 1.42 0.27 -22.32
C ARG A 279 2.85 -0.15 -22.63
N MET A 280 3.72 -0.23 -21.60
CA MET A 280 5.09 -0.65 -21.76
C MET A 280 5.19 -2.10 -22.21
N THR A 281 4.37 -3.00 -21.65
CA THR A 281 4.29 -4.41 -22.07
C THR A 281 3.95 -4.52 -23.56
N LYS A 282 3.00 -3.72 -24.03
CA LYS A 282 2.63 -3.69 -25.46
C LYS A 282 3.80 -3.21 -26.33
N LEU A 283 4.45 -2.10 -25.97
CA LEU A 283 5.58 -1.55 -26.74
C LEU A 283 6.75 -2.55 -26.87
N PHE A 284 7.06 -3.27 -25.79
CA PHE A 284 8.08 -4.33 -25.84
C PHE A 284 7.65 -5.54 -26.66
N SER A 285 6.37 -5.94 -26.60
CA SER A 285 5.82 -7.00 -27.44
C SER A 285 5.85 -6.65 -28.92
N ASP A 286 5.57 -5.39 -29.28
CA ASP A 286 5.58 -4.87 -30.65
C ASP A 286 7.02 -4.60 -31.16
N GLY A 287 8.04 -4.73 -30.28
CA GLY A 287 9.47 -4.48 -30.62
C GLY A 287 9.84 -3.01 -30.75
N ASP A 288 8.98 -2.07 -30.34
CA ASP A 288 9.21 -0.64 -30.44
C ASP A 288 10.10 -0.13 -29.29
N LEU A 289 11.39 -0.42 -29.37
CA LEU A 289 12.37 -0.04 -28.36
C LEU A 289 12.54 1.48 -28.26
N ARG A 290 12.38 2.21 -29.36
CA ARG A 290 12.56 3.67 -29.39
C ARG A 290 11.46 4.37 -28.58
N GLU A 291 10.22 4.02 -28.82
CA GLU A 291 9.08 4.56 -28.07
C GLU A 291 9.10 4.11 -26.62
N SER A 292 9.48 2.85 -26.33
CA SER A 292 9.60 2.37 -24.94
C SER A 292 10.61 3.17 -24.14
N GLN A 293 11.80 3.46 -24.69
CA GLN A 293 12.83 4.31 -24.05
C GLN A 293 12.35 5.75 -23.85
N ARG A 294 11.63 6.30 -24.84
CA ARG A 294 11.02 7.64 -24.73
C ARG A 294 10.02 7.71 -23.58
N TYR A 295 9.05 6.79 -23.52
CA TYR A 295 8.08 6.75 -22.43
C TYR A 295 8.74 6.53 -21.07
N MET A 296 9.73 5.68 -21.00
CA MET A 296 10.47 5.43 -19.77
C MET A 296 11.18 6.70 -19.27
N LYS A 297 11.83 7.46 -20.16
CA LYS A 297 12.45 8.74 -19.82
C LYS A 297 11.44 9.75 -19.29
N LEU A 298 10.30 9.90 -20.00
CA LEU A 298 9.21 10.80 -19.58
C LEU A 298 8.64 10.39 -18.21
N SER A 299 8.53 9.09 -17.96
CA SER A 299 8.06 8.55 -16.68
C SER A 299 9.07 8.82 -15.55
N VAL A 300 10.37 8.65 -15.80
CA VAL A 300 11.40 8.99 -14.80
C VAL A 300 11.35 10.47 -14.47
N ASP A 301 11.30 11.35 -15.47
CA ASP A 301 11.23 12.80 -15.25
C ASP A 301 9.99 13.18 -14.42
N ALA A 302 8.81 12.65 -14.78
CA ALA A 302 7.56 12.93 -14.07
C ALA A 302 7.57 12.39 -12.63
N ILE A 303 7.96 11.12 -12.45
CA ILE A 303 7.97 10.49 -11.13
C ILE A 303 9.02 11.11 -10.22
N MET A 304 10.22 11.42 -10.74
CA MET A 304 11.25 12.01 -9.91
C MET A 304 10.94 13.46 -9.54
N ALA A 305 10.30 14.23 -10.44
CA ALA A 305 9.77 15.54 -10.08
C ALA A 305 8.76 15.45 -8.92
N ILE A 306 7.82 14.52 -8.98
CA ILE A 306 6.83 14.32 -7.91
C ILE A 306 7.49 13.77 -6.63
N ALA A 307 8.38 12.78 -6.76
CA ALA A 307 9.02 12.12 -5.62
C ALA A 307 9.88 13.07 -4.80
N PHE A 308 10.70 13.93 -5.45
CA PHE A 308 11.49 14.93 -4.72
C PHE A 308 10.64 16.08 -4.18
N ALA A 309 9.58 16.50 -4.87
CA ALA A 309 8.63 17.47 -4.34
C ALA A 309 8.03 16.98 -3.01
N ILE A 310 7.54 15.73 -3.01
CA ILE A 310 6.94 15.11 -1.83
C ILE A 310 7.99 14.89 -0.73
N ALA A 311 9.12 14.25 -1.05
CA ALA A 311 10.13 13.89 -0.07
C ALA A 311 10.69 15.12 0.64
N LEU A 312 11.24 16.07 -0.11
CA LEU A 312 11.86 17.27 0.46
C LEU A 312 10.82 18.28 0.94
N GLY A 313 9.59 18.26 0.38
CA GLY A 313 8.45 19.00 0.92
C GLY A 313 8.08 18.52 2.32
N ILE A 314 7.96 17.20 2.53
CA ILE A 314 7.71 16.62 3.85
C ILE A 314 8.86 16.95 4.82
N VAL A 315 10.12 16.78 4.40
CA VAL A 315 11.29 17.13 5.23
C VAL A 315 11.27 18.59 5.63
N SER A 316 10.84 19.48 4.73
CA SER A 316 10.80 20.94 4.99
C SER A 316 9.80 21.29 6.09
N VAL A 317 8.60 20.74 6.03
CA VAL A 317 7.47 21.13 6.89
C VAL A 317 7.28 20.23 8.11
N SER A 318 8.02 19.13 8.23
CA SER A 318 7.80 18.08 9.26
C SER A 318 7.80 18.62 10.69
N ARG A 319 8.63 19.62 10.98
CA ARG A 319 8.76 20.24 12.31
C ARG A 319 7.45 20.88 12.79
N LEU A 320 6.77 21.61 11.91
CA LEU A 320 5.48 22.20 12.20
C LEU A 320 4.33 21.20 12.00
N PHE A 321 4.44 20.36 10.99
CA PHE A 321 3.38 19.41 10.65
C PHE A 321 3.10 18.39 11.76
N ALA A 322 4.13 17.79 12.36
CA ALA A 322 3.95 16.72 13.32
C ALA A 322 3.13 17.16 14.56
N PRO A 323 3.50 18.20 15.31
CA PRO A 323 2.72 18.63 16.47
C PRO A 323 1.35 19.22 16.10
N ILE A 324 1.22 19.92 14.96
CA ILE A 324 -0.07 20.45 14.51
C ILE A 324 -1.04 19.32 14.14
N PHE A 325 -0.54 18.31 13.43
CA PHE A 325 -1.39 17.23 12.91
C PHE A 325 -1.75 16.20 13.98
N TRP A 326 -0.77 15.65 14.69
CA TRP A 326 -1.00 14.59 15.68
C TRP A 326 -1.13 15.08 17.13
N GLY A 327 -0.63 16.26 17.47
CA GLY A 327 -0.52 16.80 18.81
C GLY A 327 0.94 16.92 19.26
N GLU A 328 1.19 17.73 20.31
CA GLU A 328 2.55 18.05 20.80
C GLU A 328 3.36 16.83 21.21
N ASP A 329 2.74 15.82 21.79
CA ASP A 329 3.39 14.56 22.20
C ASP A 329 4.01 13.81 20.99
N PHE A 330 3.56 14.10 19.78
CA PHE A 330 4.08 13.52 18.54
C PHE A 330 5.17 14.35 17.85
N ALA A 331 5.72 15.37 18.53
CA ALA A 331 6.85 16.14 18.00
C ALA A 331 8.02 15.26 17.50
N PRO A 332 8.38 14.13 18.15
CA PRO A 332 9.41 13.22 17.64
C PRO A 332 9.15 12.65 16.25
N CYS A 333 7.87 12.57 15.82
CA CYS A 333 7.52 12.14 14.46
C CYS A 333 8.13 13.02 13.37
N ALA A 334 8.48 14.28 13.66
CA ALA A 334 9.11 15.17 12.69
C ALA A 334 10.42 14.60 12.13
N TYR A 335 11.27 14.02 12.97
CA TYR A 335 12.54 13.40 12.56
C TYR A 335 12.32 12.06 11.85
N ILE A 336 11.37 11.26 12.34
CA ILE A 336 11.05 9.93 11.78
C ILE A 336 10.43 10.12 10.39
N LEU A 337 9.47 11.04 10.27
CA LEU A 337 8.81 11.39 9.01
C LEU A 337 9.80 11.94 7.99
N SER A 338 10.73 12.81 8.43
CA SER A 338 11.80 13.35 7.58
C SER A 338 12.72 12.25 7.08
N ALA A 339 13.12 11.32 7.94
CA ALA A 339 13.96 10.19 7.53
C ALA A 339 13.23 9.29 6.54
N LEU A 340 12.00 8.85 6.86
CA LEU A 340 11.20 8.00 5.98
C LEU A 340 10.92 8.67 4.61
N ALA A 341 10.70 9.98 4.56
CA ALA A 341 10.44 10.70 3.31
C ALA A 341 11.60 10.55 2.30
N LEU A 342 12.84 10.42 2.78
CA LEU A 342 14.00 10.22 1.91
C LEU A 342 13.99 8.86 1.18
N SER A 343 13.14 7.91 1.58
CA SER A 343 12.96 6.65 0.85
C SER A 343 12.17 6.83 -0.45
N ILE A 344 11.30 7.86 -0.52
CA ILE A 344 10.37 8.07 -1.65
C ILE A 344 11.08 8.20 -3.01
N PRO A 345 12.16 8.99 -3.18
CA PRO A 345 12.88 9.05 -4.45
C PRO A 345 13.47 7.70 -4.88
N PHE A 346 14.01 6.92 -3.96
CA PHE A 346 14.56 5.60 -4.27
C PHE A 346 13.45 4.62 -4.69
N SER A 347 12.37 4.55 -3.93
CA SER A 347 11.24 3.69 -4.25
C SER A 347 10.54 4.14 -5.56
N GLY A 348 10.46 5.45 -5.81
CA GLY A 348 9.91 6.00 -7.04
C GLY A 348 10.74 5.62 -8.27
N PHE A 349 12.04 5.76 -8.22
CA PHE A 349 12.93 5.36 -9.32
C PHE A 349 12.88 3.84 -9.56
N ALA A 350 12.96 3.05 -8.48
CA ALA A 350 12.82 1.59 -8.54
C ALA A 350 11.45 1.17 -9.11
N ASN A 351 10.38 1.86 -8.76
CA ASN A 351 9.04 1.58 -9.29
C ASN A 351 8.99 1.73 -10.81
N VAL A 352 9.58 2.79 -11.37
CA VAL A 352 9.66 2.97 -12.83
C VAL A 352 10.41 1.82 -13.49
N ILE A 353 11.61 1.47 -12.97
CA ILE A 353 12.39 0.35 -13.53
C ILE A 353 11.63 -0.95 -13.45
N ARG A 354 11.02 -1.25 -12.32
CA ARG A 354 10.26 -2.48 -12.09
C ARG A 354 9.05 -2.59 -13.00
N MET A 355 8.16 -1.58 -12.95
CA MET A 355 6.86 -1.65 -13.64
C MET A 355 6.95 -1.42 -15.14
N GLN A 356 7.96 -0.68 -15.59
CA GLN A 356 8.06 -0.29 -17.00
C GLN A 356 9.16 -1.02 -17.76
N TYR A 357 10.05 -1.76 -17.06
CA TYR A 357 11.10 -2.50 -17.74
C TYR A 357 11.22 -3.95 -17.26
N LEU A 358 11.44 -4.21 -15.97
CA LEU A 358 11.73 -5.58 -15.48
C LEU A 358 10.55 -6.51 -15.74
N ILE A 359 9.36 -6.16 -15.27
CA ILE A 359 8.16 -6.98 -15.42
C ILE A 359 7.75 -7.13 -16.89
N PRO A 360 7.65 -6.06 -17.71
CA PRO A 360 7.32 -6.20 -19.13
C PRO A 360 8.29 -7.06 -19.96
N ASN A 361 9.56 -7.14 -19.54
CA ASN A 361 10.58 -7.96 -20.21
C ASN A 361 10.77 -9.35 -19.57
N GLY A 362 9.91 -9.77 -18.63
CA GLY A 362 10.03 -11.08 -17.97
C GLY A 362 11.27 -11.25 -17.09
N MET A 363 11.86 -10.15 -16.61
CA MET A 363 13.05 -10.17 -15.76
C MET A 363 12.69 -10.35 -14.28
N ASP A 364 11.75 -11.25 -13.98
CA ASP A 364 11.22 -11.50 -12.64
C ASP A 364 12.31 -11.89 -11.64
N GLY A 365 13.32 -12.66 -12.10
CA GLY A 365 14.45 -13.07 -11.27
C GLY A 365 15.26 -11.86 -10.74
N ALA A 366 15.49 -10.85 -11.57
CA ALA A 366 16.18 -9.62 -11.16
C ALA A 366 15.34 -8.80 -10.17
N TYR A 367 14.02 -8.75 -10.39
CA TYR A 367 13.10 -8.11 -9.45
C TYR A 367 13.11 -8.82 -8.09
N ILE A 368 12.91 -10.14 -8.06
CA ILE A 368 12.90 -10.94 -6.82
C ILE A 368 14.23 -10.79 -6.07
N LEU A 369 15.36 -10.88 -6.77
CA LEU A 369 16.68 -10.71 -6.16
C LEU A 369 16.83 -9.32 -5.53
N SER A 370 16.37 -8.25 -6.19
CA SER A 370 16.43 -6.90 -5.64
C SER A 370 15.62 -6.76 -4.34
N VAL A 371 14.42 -7.37 -4.27
CA VAL A 371 13.58 -7.39 -3.06
C VAL A 371 14.24 -8.18 -1.93
N ILE A 372 14.86 -9.33 -2.22
CA ILE A 372 15.60 -10.12 -1.22
C ILE A 372 16.79 -9.33 -0.67
N LEU A 373 17.57 -8.67 -1.52
CA LEU A 373 18.68 -7.81 -1.09
C LEU A 373 18.18 -6.65 -0.23
N GLY A 374 17.06 -6.03 -0.60
CA GLY A 374 16.39 -5.02 0.21
C GLY A 374 15.98 -5.55 1.59
N ALA A 375 15.34 -6.71 1.65
CA ALA A 375 14.91 -7.32 2.91
C ALA A 375 16.08 -7.67 3.82
N VAL A 376 17.17 -8.21 3.27
CA VAL A 376 18.39 -8.55 4.05
C VAL A 376 19.06 -7.27 4.57
N SER A 377 19.18 -6.23 3.74
CA SER A 377 19.77 -4.96 4.16
C SER A 377 18.91 -4.24 5.20
N ASN A 378 17.58 -4.28 5.06
CA ASN A 378 16.64 -3.76 6.05
C ASN A 378 16.79 -4.48 7.40
N LEU A 379 16.73 -5.81 7.40
CA LEU A 379 16.91 -6.62 8.60
C LEU A 379 18.23 -6.32 9.30
N THR A 380 19.32 -6.21 8.55
CA THR A 380 20.65 -5.92 9.07
C THR A 380 20.72 -4.50 9.66
N ALA A 381 20.24 -3.50 8.92
CA ALA A 381 20.24 -2.12 9.38
C ALA A 381 19.36 -1.94 10.63
N ASN A 382 18.17 -2.52 10.64
CA ASN A 382 17.25 -2.48 11.77
C ASN A 382 17.83 -3.14 13.02
N SER A 383 18.45 -4.32 12.88
CA SER A 383 19.10 -5.00 14.01
C SER A 383 20.21 -4.17 14.69
N LEU A 384 20.87 -3.30 13.91
CA LEU A 384 21.94 -2.44 14.42
C LEU A 384 21.43 -1.08 14.91
N LEU A 385 20.42 -0.50 14.24
CA LEU A 385 19.98 0.87 14.46
C LEU A 385 18.80 0.99 15.44
N ILE A 386 17.84 0.04 15.42
CA ILE A 386 16.67 0.11 16.31
C ILE A 386 17.08 0.13 17.80
N PRO A 387 18.01 -0.74 18.28
CA PRO A 387 18.38 -0.71 19.70
C PRO A 387 19.01 0.62 20.16
N ARG A 388 19.56 1.42 19.23
CA ARG A 388 20.24 2.69 19.52
C ARG A 388 19.36 3.91 19.29
N CYS A 389 18.55 3.86 18.25
CA CYS A 389 17.83 5.03 17.72
C CYS A 389 16.29 4.83 17.67
N GLY A 390 15.77 3.68 18.12
CA GLY A 390 14.33 3.40 18.12
C GLY A 390 13.71 3.54 16.72
N ALA A 391 12.59 4.26 16.64
CA ALA A 391 11.85 4.49 15.40
C ALA A 391 12.66 5.20 14.30
N LEU A 392 13.58 6.11 14.69
CA LEU A 392 14.47 6.74 13.72
C LEU A 392 15.43 5.71 13.10
N GLY A 393 15.88 4.72 13.89
CA GLY A 393 16.70 3.62 13.40
C GLY A 393 15.97 2.77 12.35
N ALA A 394 14.70 2.44 12.59
CA ALA A 394 13.86 1.75 11.62
C ALA A 394 13.66 2.58 10.34
N ALA A 395 13.39 3.88 10.48
CA ALA A 395 13.23 4.80 9.35
C ALA A 395 14.48 4.85 8.46
N VAL A 396 15.66 4.94 9.05
CA VAL A 396 16.94 4.90 8.31
C VAL A 396 17.16 3.53 7.68
N GLY A 397 16.79 2.43 8.36
CA GLY A 397 16.82 1.08 7.82
C GLY A 397 15.98 0.94 6.54
N THR A 398 14.78 1.52 6.53
CA THR A 398 13.89 1.57 5.36
C THR A 398 14.56 2.35 4.20
N VAL A 399 15.17 3.50 4.47
CA VAL A 399 15.90 4.29 3.42
C VAL A 399 17.03 3.48 2.82
N ILE A 400 17.82 2.80 3.65
CA ILE A 400 18.93 1.94 3.19
C ILE A 400 18.37 0.82 2.31
N ALA A 401 17.30 0.16 2.74
CA ALA A 401 16.68 -0.93 2.00
C ALA A 401 16.16 -0.48 0.62
N GLU A 402 15.42 0.64 0.55
CA GLU A 402 14.93 1.21 -0.71
C GLU A 402 16.10 1.62 -1.62
N GLY A 403 17.16 2.18 -1.06
CA GLY A 403 18.40 2.49 -1.80
C GLY A 403 19.06 1.24 -2.39
N VAL A 404 19.13 0.14 -1.62
CA VAL A 404 19.68 -1.15 -2.10
C VAL A 404 18.81 -1.76 -3.20
N VAL A 405 17.47 -1.76 -3.02
CA VAL A 405 16.54 -2.22 -4.06
C VAL A 405 16.72 -1.41 -5.35
N CYS A 406 16.74 -0.09 -5.25
CA CYS A 406 16.93 0.82 -6.38
C CYS A 406 18.27 0.55 -7.08
N ALA A 407 19.36 0.46 -6.33
CA ALA A 407 20.69 0.18 -6.88
C ALA A 407 20.75 -1.20 -7.56
N ALA A 408 20.19 -2.25 -6.94
CA ALA A 408 20.16 -3.59 -7.52
C ALA A 408 19.38 -3.64 -8.84
N GLN A 409 18.23 -2.96 -8.91
CA GLN A 409 17.43 -2.88 -10.14
C GLN A 409 18.16 -2.07 -11.22
N CYS A 410 18.79 -0.95 -10.87
CA CYS A 410 19.64 -0.17 -11.80
C CYS A 410 20.79 -1.02 -12.36
N LEU A 411 21.48 -1.78 -11.51
CA LEU A 411 22.57 -2.65 -11.93
C LEU A 411 22.10 -3.77 -12.87
N ALA A 412 20.91 -4.31 -12.64
CA ALA A 412 20.33 -5.34 -13.49
C ALA A 412 20.05 -4.85 -14.93
N VAL A 413 19.73 -3.57 -15.09
CA VAL A 413 19.34 -3.00 -16.41
C VAL A 413 20.42 -2.12 -17.04
N LYS A 414 21.54 -1.83 -16.38
CA LYS A 414 22.59 -0.87 -16.82
C LYS A 414 23.19 -1.12 -18.19
N LYS A 415 23.16 -2.38 -18.68
CA LYS A 415 23.67 -2.73 -20.01
C LYS A 415 22.62 -2.51 -21.13
N ARG A 416 21.37 -2.25 -20.77
CA ARG A 416 20.22 -2.17 -21.67
C ARG A 416 19.58 -0.79 -21.71
N ILE A 417 19.78 -0.02 -20.66
CA ILE A 417 19.21 1.32 -20.48
C ILE A 417 20.32 2.27 -20.01
N ASP A 418 20.34 3.48 -20.54
CA ASP A 418 21.23 4.54 -20.08
C ASP A 418 20.76 5.15 -18.75
N ILE A 419 21.07 4.45 -17.66
CA ILE A 419 20.75 4.91 -16.30
C ILE A 419 21.37 6.26 -15.98
N LEU A 420 22.56 6.55 -16.52
CA LEU A 420 23.26 7.81 -16.24
C LEU A 420 22.52 9.02 -16.81
N ALA A 421 21.91 8.88 -17.98
CA ALA A 421 21.06 9.92 -18.55
C ALA A 421 19.82 10.22 -17.67
N TYR A 422 19.23 9.19 -17.06
CA TYR A 422 18.11 9.37 -16.14
C TYR A 422 18.54 10.01 -14.81
N LEU A 423 19.72 9.66 -14.29
CA LEU A 423 20.24 10.25 -13.07
C LEU A 423 20.54 11.75 -13.20
N LYS A 424 20.88 12.24 -14.39
CA LYS A 424 21.12 13.69 -14.60
C LYS A 424 19.84 14.51 -14.40
N SER A 425 18.71 14.10 -14.97
CA SER A 425 17.43 14.80 -14.75
C SER A 425 16.94 14.65 -13.29
N THR A 426 17.13 13.46 -12.71
CA THR A 426 16.84 13.18 -11.29
C THR A 426 17.61 14.11 -10.36
N ALA A 427 18.92 14.34 -10.61
CA ALA A 427 19.76 15.21 -9.80
C ALA A 427 19.26 16.67 -9.78
N PHE A 428 18.71 17.15 -10.90
CA PHE A 428 18.13 18.48 -10.94
C PHE A 428 16.93 18.62 -9.99
N PHE A 429 15.97 17.68 -10.03
CA PHE A 429 14.82 17.71 -9.14
C PHE A 429 15.24 17.60 -7.66
N GLY A 430 16.27 16.80 -7.38
CA GLY A 430 16.87 16.77 -6.05
C GLY A 430 17.42 18.12 -5.62
N MET A 431 18.15 18.82 -6.50
CA MET A 431 18.70 20.15 -6.23
C MET A 431 17.61 21.21 -6.06
N ALA A 432 16.58 21.19 -6.90
CA ALA A 432 15.40 22.07 -6.75
C ALA A 432 14.69 21.85 -5.40
N GLY A 433 14.59 20.57 -4.97
CA GLY A 433 14.06 20.24 -3.65
C GLY A 433 14.94 20.71 -2.50
N LEU A 434 16.26 20.64 -2.63
CA LEU A 434 17.18 21.19 -1.62
C LEU A 434 17.09 22.72 -1.53
N LEU A 435 16.91 23.41 -2.65
CA LEU A 435 16.65 24.86 -2.65
C LEU A 435 15.32 25.22 -2.00
N MET A 436 14.28 24.44 -2.28
CA MET A 436 12.99 24.52 -1.58
C MET A 436 13.17 24.34 -0.07
N TYR A 437 13.86 23.29 0.36
CA TYR A 437 14.17 23.05 1.77
C TYR A 437 14.90 24.23 2.41
N GLY A 438 15.93 24.78 1.73
CA GLY A 438 16.66 25.95 2.19
C GLY A 438 15.77 27.19 2.36
N ALA A 439 14.88 27.45 1.39
CA ALA A 439 13.95 28.57 1.45
C ALA A 439 12.97 28.43 2.64
N VAL A 440 12.42 27.23 2.86
CA VAL A 440 11.52 26.97 3.99
C VAL A 440 12.28 27.05 5.32
N ARG A 441 13.52 26.58 5.41
CA ARG A 441 14.34 26.67 6.63
C ARG A 441 14.62 28.12 7.07
N VAL A 442 14.72 29.06 6.13
CA VAL A 442 14.86 30.47 6.47
C VAL A 442 13.59 31.01 7.15
N LEU A 443 12.42 30.57 6.69
CA LEU A 443 11.15 30.93 7.31
C LEU A 443 10.98 30.25 8.68
N ASP A 444 11.33 28.96 8.76
CA ASP A 444 11.18 28.10 9.93
C ASP A 444 11.90 28.66 11.18
N GLN A 445 12.99 29.42 11.01
CA GLN A 445 13.70 30.09 12.13
C GLN A 445 12.83 31.09 12.91
N ARG A 446 11.78 31.61 12.30
CA ARG A 446 10.85 32.57 12.88
C ARG A 446 9.45 32.02 13.08
N ALA A 447 9.25 30.75 12.69
CA ALA A 447 7.93 30.15 12.66
C ALA A 447 7.48 29.70 14.05
N GLU A 448 6.27 30.10 14.40
CA GLU A 448 5.53 29.55 15.54
C GLU A 448 4.77 28.29 15.09
N ILE A 449 4.51 27.36 16.04
CA ILE A 449 3.76 26.13 15.77
C ILE A 449 2.28 26.47 15.56
N THR A 450 1.95 27.02 14.39
CA THR A 450 0.60 27.41 14.00
C THR A 450 0.27 26.93 12.59
N VAL A 451 -1.02 26.72 12.33
CA VAL A 451 -1.50 26.27 11.01
C VAL A 451 -1.16 27.31 9.93
N SER A 452 -1.20 28.59 10.25
CA SER A 452 -0.89 29.68 9.31
C SER A 452 0.58 29.64 8.85
N TRP A 453 1.52 29.39 9.77
CA TRP A 453 2.92 29.23 9.42
C TRP A 453 3.15 27.96 8.59
N LEU A 454 2.51 26.84 8.94
CA LEU A 454 2.59 25.61 8.15
C LEU A 454 2.09 25.84 6.71
N LEU A 455 0.96 26.52 6.54
CA LEU A 455 0.45 26.84 5.20
C LEU A 455 1.39 27.75 4.42
N LEU A 456 1.99 28.75 5.10
CA LEU A 456 2.98 29.62 4.48
C LEU A 456 4.21 28.83 3.99
N GLU A 457 4.74 27.93 4.80
CA GLU A 457 5.86 27.05 4.40
C GLU A 457 5.51 26.19 3.20
N ILE A 458 4.31 25.57 3.17
CA ILE A 458 3.83 24.76 2.04
C ILE A 458 3.73 25.62 0.77
N VAL A 459 3.15 26.83 0.86
CA VAL A 459 2.97 27.70 -0.30
C VAL A 459 4.32 28.20 -0.83
N VAL A 460 5.20 28.69 0.05
CA VAL A 460 6.51 29.18 -0.35
C VAL A 460 7.38 28.06 -0.91
N GLY A 461 7.46 26.93 -0.18
CA GLY A 461 8.23 25.77 -0.63
C GLY A 461 7.71 25.21 -1.95
N GLY A 462 6.39 24.99 -2.06
CA GLY A 462 5.75 24.52 -3.27
C GLY A 462 5.98 25.45 -4.47
N SER A 463 5.88 26.78 -4.25
CA SER A 463 6.12 27.79 -5.29
C SER A 463 7.58 27.74 -5.78
N VAL A 464 8.56 27.71 -4.89
CA VAL A 464 9.98 27.60 -5.25
C VAL A 464 10.24 26.34 -6.07
N TYR A 465 9.75 25.19 -5.59
CA TYR A 465 9.95 23.93 -6.29
C TYR A 465 9.28 23.89 -7.67
N CYS A 466 8.03 24.32 -7.76
CA CYS A 466 7.26 24.36 -9.00
C CYS A 466 7.90 25.29 -10.02
N ILE A 467 8.32 26.49 -9.61
CA ILE A 467 8.99 27.45 -10.52
C ILE A 467 10.28 26.83 -11.08
N LEU A 468 11.16 26.30 -10.23
CA LEU A 468 12.41 25.69 -10.67
C LEU A 468 12.18 24.48 -11.59
N SER A 469 11.25 23.62 -11.22
CA SER A 469 10.93 22.41 -12.00
C SER A 469 10.32 22.77 -13.36
N VAL A 470 9.39 23.73 -13.44
CA VAL A 470 8.77 24.18 -14.69
C VAL A 470 9.82 24.87 -15.59
N LEU A 471 10.66 25.73 -15.03
CA LEU A 471 11.75 26.37 -15.80
C LEU A 471 12.72 25.33 -16.40
N TYR A 472 13.07 24.31 -15.63
CA TYR A 472 13.93 23.24 -16.12
C TYR A 472 13.26 22.43 -17.24
N LEU A 473 12.01 21.98 -17.03
CA LEU A 473 11.28 21.21 -18.04
C LEU A 473 11.02 22.03 -19.31
N TYR A 474 10.82 23.33 -19.17
CA TYR A 474 10.69 24.26 -20.31
C TYR A 474 12.02 24.39 -21.07
N HIS A 475 13.14 24.60 -20.36
CA HIS A 475 14.46 24.72 -20.98
C HIS A 475 14.91 23.43 -21.68
N THR A 476 14.61 22.26 -21.08
CA THR A 476 14.90 20.95 -21.67
C THR A 476 13.90 20.53 -22.74
N LYS A 477 12.90 21.38 -23.04
CA LYS A 477 11.81 21.08 -23.98
C LYS A 477 11.14 19.74 -23.71
N ASN A 478 10.87 19.46 -22.42
CA ASN A 478 10.24 18.20 -22.03
C ASN A 478 8.86 18.07 -22.68
N GLU A 479 8.61 16.96 -23.36
CA GLU A 479 7.41 16.74 -24.17
C GLU A 479 6.11 16.80 -23.37
N LEU A 480 6.12 16.35 -22.11
CA LEU A 480 4.94 16.41 -21.24
C LEU A 480 4.53 17.85 -20.99
N LEU A 481 5.49 18.72 -20.65
CA LEU A 481 5.21 20.13 -20.42
C LEU A 481 4.80 20.84 -21.70
N MET A 482 5.48 20.59 -22.82
CA MET A 482 5.18 21.24 -24.10
C MET A 482 3.77 20.86 -24.58
N THR A 483 3.39 19.59 -24.45
CA THR A 483 2.03 19.13 -24.78
C THR A 483 0.96 19.74 -23.86
N ALA A 484 1.25 19.89 -22.57
CA ALA A 484 0.34 20.55 -21.63
C ALA A 484 0.15 22.03 -21.96
N LEU A 485 1.24 22.75 -22.29
CA LEU A 485 1.19 24.15 -22.69
C LEU A 485 0.43 24.37 -23.99
N GLN A 486 0.63 23.49 -24.99
CA GLN A 486 -0.12 23.53 -26.25
C GLN A 486 -1.64 23.33 -26.04
N LYS A 487 -2.03 22.42 -25.16
CA LYS A 487 -3.44 22.21 -24.82
C LYS A 487 -4.06 23.42 -24.10
N LEU A 488 -3.31 24.05 -23.19
CA LEU A 488 -3.77 25.26 -22.49
C LEU A 488 -3.85 26.47 -23.44
N GLY A 489 -2.88 26.64 -24.33
CA GLY A 489 -2.89 27.70 -25.34
C GLY A 489 -3.98 27.51 -26.43
N GLY A 490 -4.26 26.25 -26.80
CA GLY A 490 -5.34 25.94 -27.75
C GLY A 490 -6.75 26.10 -27.17
N ALA A 491 -6.91 25.91 -25.86
CA ALA A 491 -8.17 26.14 -25.15
C ALA A 491 -8.54 27.65 -25.11
N HIS A 492 -7.54 28.55 -25.05
CA HIS A 492 -7.78 30.01 -25.09
C HIS A 492 -8.23 30.49 -26.50
N GLN A 493 -7.73 29.87 -27.58
CA GLN A 493 -8.14 30.27 -28.95
C GLN A 493 -9.56 29.79 -29.32
N ASN A 494 -10.10 28.78 -28.67
CA ASN A 494 -11.49 28.33 -28.92
C ASN A 494 -12.53 29.13 -28.09
N ASN A 495 -12.14 29.79 -26.99
CA ASN A 495 -13.05 30.63 -26.21
C ASN A 495 -13.24 32.05 -26.81
N ASP A 496 -12.32 32.50 -27.67
CA ASP A 496 -12.42 33.81 -28.34
C ASP A 496 -13.15 33.74 -29.70
N ARG A 497 -13.68 32.57 -30.08
CA ARG A 497 -14.43 32.35 -31.33
C ARG A 497 -15.88 31.86 -31.11
N GLY A 498 -16.38 31.88 -29.88
CA GLY A 498 -17.76 31.52 -29.53
C GLY A 498 -18.65 32.75 -29.20
#